data_7e0d7eeace6beb9531e75df45490d2e9
#
_entry.id   7e0d7eeace6beb9531e75df45490d2e9
#
_cell.length_a   1.000
_cell.length_b   1.000
_cell.length_c   1.000
_cell.angle_alpha   90.00
_cell.angle_beta   90.00
_cell.angle_gamma   90.00
#
_symmetry.space_group_name_H-M   'P 1'
#
loop_
_entity.id
_entity.type
_entity.pdbx_description
1 polymer ?
#
loop_
_entity_poly.entity_id
_entity_poly.type
_entity_poly.pdbx_seq_one_letter_code
_entity_poly.pdbx_strand_id
1 'polypeptide(L)'
;MDENVLNKLKILAESAKYDVSCSSSGTVRSGKAGMLGNTVGGWGICHSFAEDGRCISLLKVMLTNYCIYDCAYCINRRSNDLPRATLSVAELVDLTMEFYRRNYIEGLFLSSGVVRNPDYTMERLVRVAKDLRTIHRFNGYIHLKSIPGASRELVNEAGLYADRLSVNVEIPKEENLKLLAPEKDHKSVYAPMRYIQQGVLESSEERKKHRHAPRFAPAGPVSYTH
;
A
#
# COMPACT_ATOMS: atom_id res chain seq x y z
N MET A 1 -6.69 10.38 19.40
CA MET A 1 -6.56 9.08 18.70
C MET A 1 -6.88 7.99 19.70
N ASP A 2 -7.74 7.06 19.34
CA ASP A 2 -8.14 5.93 20.20
C ASP A 2 -6.94 5.00 20.42
N GLU A 3 -6.73 4.52 21.66
CA GLU A 3 -5.64 3.61 22.04
C GLU A 3 -5.70 2.29 21.27
N ASN A 4 -6.90 1.80 21.00
CA ASN A 4 -7.12 0.60 20.18
C ASN A 4 -6.61 0.78 18.76
N VAL A 5 -6.87 1.94 18.13
CA VAL A 5 -6.38 2.26 16.77
C VAL A 5 -4.85 2.36 16.75
N LEU A 6 -4.25 2.93 17.81
CA LEU A 6 -2.79 2.98 17.94
C LEU A 6 -2.16 1.59 18.06
N ASN A 7 -2.77 0.68 18.80
CA ASN A 7 -2.29 -0.69 18.91
C ASN A 7 -2.41 -1.44 17.58
N LYS A 8 -3.52 -1.29 16.87
CA LYS A 8 -3.66 -1.81 15.49
C LYS A 8 -2.59 -1.24 14.56
N LEU A 9 -2.34 0.07 14.63
CA LEU A 9 -1.31 0.72 13.81
C LEU A 9 0.08 0.13 14.05
N LYS A 10 0.48 -0.09 15.31
CA LYS A 10 1.78 -0.70 15.64
C LYS A 10 1.94 -2.06 14.97
N ILE A 11 0.95 -2.94 15.09
CA ILE A 11 0.96 -4.28 14.50
C ILE A 11 1.05 -4.19 12.96
N LEU A 12 0.22 -3.34 12.34
CA LEU A 12 0.10 -3.26 10.89
C LEU A 12 1.26 -2.51 10.23
N ALA A 13 1.83 -1.52 10.89
CA ALA A 13 3.04 -0.84 10.44
C ALA A 13 4.26 -1.76 10.56
N GLU A 14 4.36 -2.55 11.62
CA GLU A 14 5.41 -3.55 11.78
C GLU A 14 5.33 -4.63 10.69
N SER A 15 4.14 -5.14 10.43
CA SER A 15 3.90 -6.09 9.33
C SER A 15 4.25 -5.51 7.95
N ALA A 16 4.05 -4.21 7.75
CA ALA A 16 4.36 -3.53 6.50
C ALA A 16 5.87 -3.33 6.24
N LYS A 17 6.74 -3.46 7.26
CA LYS A 17 8.21 -3.34 7.08
C LYS A 17 8.77 -4.39 6.13
N TYR A 18 8.18 -5.57 6.09
CA TYR A 18 8.59 -6.67 5.23
C TYR A 18 8.14 -6.52 3.78
N ASP A 19 7.41 -5.45 3.47
CA ASP A 19 7.06 -5.10 2.12
C ASP A 19 8.21 -4.32 1.47
N VAL A 20 8.79 -4.85 0.39
CA VAL A 20 10.09 -4.45 -0.21
C VAL A 20 10.08 -3.04 -0.84
N SER A 21 8.97 -2.32 -0.78
CA SER A 21 8.75 -1.11 -1.59
C SER A 21 9.41 0.19 -1.10
N CYS A 22 10.03 0.22 0.07
CA CYS A 22 10.78 1.39 0.55
C CYS A 22 11.86 1.00 1.56
N SER A 23 12.99 1.71 1.53
CA SER A 23 14.00 1.64 2.58
C SER A 23 13.48 2.37 3.84
N SER A 24 13.20 1.64 4.91
CA SER A 24 12.99 2.26 6.21
C SER A 24 14.32 2.34 6.95
N SER A 25 14.68 3.51 7.49
CA SER A 25 15.82 3.61 8.40
C SER A 25 15.50 2.85 9.68
N GLY A 26 16.27 1.83 10.02
CA GLY A 26 16.07 1.00 11.23
C GLY A 26 16.52 1.65 12.54
N THR A 27 16.69 2.98 12.58
CA THR A 27 17.19 3.67 13.77
C THR A 27 16.06 3.99 14.73
N VAL A 28 16.16 3.48 15.96
CA VAL A 28 15.23 3.78 17.05
C VAL A 28 15.98 4.60 18.11
N ARG A 29 15.55 5.84 18.34
CA ARG A 29 16.01 6.67 19.46
C ARG A 29 14.80 7.14 20.23
N SER A 30 14.73 6.78 21.51
CA SER A 30 13.72 7.30 22.46
C SER A 30 14.11 8.69 22.92
N GLY A 31 13.14 9.59 23.05
CA GLY A 31 13.35 10.88 23.71
C GLY A 31 13.85 10.69 25.14
N LYS A 32 14.89 11.42 25.52
CA LYS A 32 15.41 11.50 26.90
C LYS A 32 15.22 12.91 27.43
N ALA A 33 15.03 13.03 28.73
CA ALA A 33 14.94 14.33 29.37
C ALA A 33 16.15 15.22 29.02
N GLY A 34 15.91 16.42 28.54
CA GLY A 34 16.94 17.37 28.12
C GLY A 34 17.42 17.21 26.67
N MET A 35 16.88 16.29 25.89
CA MET A 35 17.17 16.13 24.46
C MET A 35 15.94 16.46 23.60
N LEU A 36 16.16 17.12 22.46
CA LEU A 36 15.11 17.44 21.51
C LEU A 36 14.96 16.32 20.48
N GLY A 37 13.71 15.92 20.23
CA GLY A 37 13.35 14.95 19.20
C GLY A 37 13.48 13.49 19.64
N ASN A 38 12.84 12.64 18.88
CA ASN A 38 12.97 11.18 18.95
C ASN A 38 12.86 10.60 17.54
N THR A 39 13.53 9.49 17.28
CA THR A 39 13.26 8.66 16.10
C THR A 39 12.32 7.55 16.55
N VAL A 40 11.02 7.73 16.32
CA VAL A 40 10.04 6.72 16.70
C VAL A 40 10.02 5.63 15.63
N GLY A 41 10.88 4.64 15.79
CA GLY A 41 10.74 3.39 15.05
C GLY A 41 9.45 2.70 15.50
N GLY A 42 8.55 2.39 14.55
CA GLY A 42 7.32 1.66 14.86
C GLY A 42 6.02 2.33 14.41
N TRP A 43 6.05 3.57 13.99
CA TRP A 43 4.86 4.29 13.52
C TRP A 43 4.61 4.14 12.00
N GLY A 44 5.37 3.29 11.31
CA GLY A 44 5.16 3.00 9.89
C GLY A 44 5.52 4.15 8.95
N ILE A 45 6.28 5.15 9.40
CA ILE A 45 6.73 6.22 8.51
C ILE A 45 7.94 5.71 7.72
N CYS A 46 7.83 5.68 6.40
CA CYS A 46 8.90 5.40 5.48
C CYS A 46 9.19 6.60 4.60
N HIS A 47 10.35 6.58 3.97
CA HIS A 47 10.78 7.64 3.06
C HIS A 47 10.87 7.09 1.63
N SER A 48 10.33 7.85 0.68
CA SER A 48 10.46 7.59 -0.75
C SER A 48 11.03 8.83 -1.43
N PHE A 49 11.76 8.64 -2.52
CA PHE A 49 12.28 9.76 -3.28
C PHE A 49 11.36 10.07 -4.47
N ALA A 50 11.02 11.33 -4.64
CA ALA A 50 10.36 11.83 -5.84
C ALA A 50 11.36 11.97 -7.00
N GLU A 51 10.86 12.10 -8.23
CA GLU A 51 11.72 12.25 -9.42
C GLU A 51 12.60 13.50 -9.37
N ASP A 52 12.18 14.52 -8.63
CA ASP A 52 12.93 15.77 -8.38
C ASP A 52 13.96 15.63 -7.24
N GLY A 53 14.18 14.44 -6.71
CA GLY A 53 15.15 14.14 -5.64
C GLY A 53 14.68 14.48 -4.23
N ARG A 54 13.45 15.01 -4.04
CA ARG A 54 12.90 15.27 -2.71
C ARG A 54 12.56 13.98 -1.99
N CYS A 55 12.84 13.95 -0.70
CA CYS A 55 12.41 12.88 0.19
C CYS A 55 10.96 13.12 0.61
N ILE A 56 10.09 12.15 0.38
CA ILE A 56 8.67 12.18 0.76
C ILE A 56 8.46 11.20 1.92
N SER A 57 7.88 11.69 3.01
CA SER A 57 7.50 10.87 4.16
C SER A 57 6.13 10.24 3.92
N LEU A 58 6.04 8.91 4.01
CA LEU A 58 4.81 8.16 3.79
C LEU A 58 4.42 7.38 5.04
N LEU A 59 3.14 7.38 5.37
CA LEU A 59 2.59 6.38 6.28
C LEU A 59 2.53 5.04 5.53
N LYS A 60 3.43 4.11 5.89
CA LYS A 60 3.46 2.76 5.34
C LYS A 60 2.74 1.82 6.29
N VAL A 61 1.59 1.32 5.87
CA VAL A 61 0.73 0.50 6.72
C VAL A 61 -0.03 -0.54 5.90
N MET A 62 -0.37 -1.66 6.53
CA MET A 62 -1.32 -2.62 5.97
C MET A 62 -2.74 -2.30 6.45
N LEU A 63 -3.73 -2.49 5.58
CA LEU A 63 -5.14 -2.46 5.98
C LEU A 63 -5.44 -3.61 6.96
N THR A 64 -4.87 -4.78 6.68
CA THR A 64 -4.91 -5.96 7.55
C THR A 64 -3.71 -6.85 7.30
N ASN A 65 -3.22 -7.52 8.35
CA ASN A 65 -2.23 -8.58 8.21
C ASN A 65 -2.83 -9.99 8.35
N TYR A 66 -4.15 -10.11 8.44
CA TYR A 66 -4.82 -11.39 8.16
C TYR A 66 -4.69 -11.71 6.68
N CYS A 67 -4.41 -12.97 6.35
CA CYS A 67 -4.31 -13.43 4.98
C CYS A 67 -4.90 -14.83 4.83
N ILE A 68 -5.59 -15.08 3.71
CA ILE A 68 -6.08 -16.42 3.38
C ILE A 68 -4.99 -17.31 2.78
N TYR A 69 -3.88 -16.70 2.30
CA TYR A 69 -2.77 -17.42 1.68
C TYR A 69 -1.70 -17.83 2.69
N ASP A 70 -0.98 -18.90 2.33
CA ASP A 70 0.12 -19.44 3.15
C ASP A 70 1.47 -19.41 2.42
N CYS A 71 1.80 -18.27 1.80
CA CYS A 71 3.04 -18.11 1.06
C CYS A 71 4.26 -18.27 1.98
N ALA A 72 5.14 -19.24 1.71
CA ALA A 72 6.26 -19.60 2.57
C ALA A 72 7.24 -18.44 2.86
N TYR A 73 7.38 -17.51 1.93
CA TYR A 73 8.25 -16.34 2.07
C TYR A 73 7.61 -15.14 2.81
N CYS A 74 6.30 -15.23 3.13
CA CYS A 74 5.59 -14.09 3.71
C CYS A 74 5.48 -14.20 5.23
N ILE A 75 5.92 -13.14 5.94
CA ILE A 75 5.76 -13.10 7.41
C ILE A 75 4.29 -13.16 7.84
N ASN A 76 3.40 -12.57 7.03
CA ASN A 76 1.96 -12.51 7.30
C ASN A 76 1.18 -13.73 6.76
N ARG A 77 1.85 -14.82 6.39
CA ARG A 77 1.17 -16.06 5.97
C ARG A 77 0.23 -16.56 7.04
N ARG A 78 -0.81 -17.28 6.60
CA ARG A 78 -1.89 -17.75 7.49
C ARG A 78 -1.38 -18.59 8.67
N SER A 79 -0.39 -19.46 8.44
CA SER A 79 0.13 -20.39 9.44
C SER A 79 1.08 -19.77 10.48
N ASN A 80 1.55 -18.52 10.27
CA ASN A 80 2.41 -17.88 11.26
C ASN A 80 1.60 -17.37 12.46
N ASP A 81 2.09 -17.73 13.66
CA ASP A 81 1.57 -17.21 14.92
C ASP A 81 2.19 -15.85 15.23
N LEU A 82 1.45 -14.80 14.89
CA LEU A 82 1.85 -13.40 15.13
C LEU A 82 0.62 -12.56 15.45
N PRO A 83 0.80 -11.41 16.14
CA PRO A 83 -0.30 -10.49 16.40
C PRO A 83 -0.98 -10.05 15.10
N ARG A 84 -2.30 -10.16 15.07
CA ARG A 84 -3.12 -9.82 13.91
C ARG A 84 -4.02 -8.64 14.21
N ALA A 85 -4.16 -7.75 13.21
CA ALA A 85 -5.03 -6.60 13.32
C ALA A 85 -5.68 -6.28 11.96
N THR A 86 -6.77 -5.53 12.02
CA THR A 86 -7.45 -4.97 10.86
C THR A 86 -7.92 -3.56 11.21
N LEU A 87 -7.60 -2.60 10.34
CA LEU A 87 -8.21 -1.28 10.36
C LEU A 87 -9.46 -1.28 9.50
N SER A 88 -10.51 -0.61 9.95
CA SER A 88 -11.62 -0.26 9.08
C SER A 88 -11.17 0.83 8.09
N VAL A 89 -11.95 1.01 7.02
CA VAL A 89 -11.70 2.10 6.05
C VAL A 89 -11.70 3.45 6.75
N ALA A 90 -12.67 3.69 7.64
CA ALA A 90 -12.79 4.95 8.38
C ALA A 90 -11.59 5.17 9.31
N GLU A 91 -11.21 4.17 10.12
CA GLU A 91 -10.03 4.28 11.00
C GLU A 91 -8.76 4.64 10.23
N LEU A 92 -8.55 4.03 9.06
CA LEU A 92 -7.36 4.29 8.25
C LEU A 92 -7.39 5.67 7.58
N VAL A 93 -8.54 6.10 7.11
CA VAL A 93 -8.73 7.44 6.56
C VAL A 93 -8.47 8.51 7.62
N ASP A 94 -9.09 8.38 8.80
CA ASP A 94 -8.92 9.32 9.90
C ASP A 94 -7.46 9.38 10.37
N LEU A 95 -6.82 8.22 10.52
CA LEU A 95 -5.41 8.10 10.88
C LEU A 95 -4.50 8.83 9.87
N THR A 96 -4.72 8.60 8.59
CA THR A 96 -3.97 9.25 7.51
C THR A 96 -4.13 10.77 7.56
N MET A 97 -5.37 11.23 7.73
CA MET A 97 -5.67 12.67 7.80
C MET A 97 -5.08 13.32 9.06
N GLU A 98 -5.12 12.66 10.21
CA GLU A 98 -4.50 13.17 11.44
C GLU A 98 -2.97 13.31 11.30
N PHE A 99 -2.30 12.30 10.74
CA PHE A 99 -0.85 12.33 10.53
C PHE A 99 -0.46 13.41 9.51
N TYR A 100 -1.25 13.55 8.45
CA TYR A 100 -1.03 14.58 7.44
C TYR A 100 -1.20 16.00 8.01
N ARG A 101 -2.28 16.27 8.76
CA ARG A 101 -2.53 17.58 9.38
C ARG A 101 -1.46 17.98 10.40
N ARG A 102 -0.80 17.00 11.01
CA ARG A 102 0.31 17.22 11.95
C ARG A 102 1.68 17.30 11.26
N ASN A 103 1.72 17.28 9.94
CA ASN A 103 2.95 17.30 9.13
C ASN A 103 3.90 16.11 9.42
N TYR A 104 3.37 14.95 9.86
CA TYR A 104 4.18 13.76 10.08
C TYR A 104 4.44 13.01 8.77
N ILE A 105 3.52 13.13 7.81
CA ILE A 105 3.56 12.46 6.51
C ILE A 105 3.11 13.40 5.40
N GLU A 106 3.59 13.13 4.19
CA GLU A 106 3.17 13.77 2.94
C GLU A 106 2.29 12.84 2.09
N GLY A 107 2.17 11.57 2.49
CA GLY A 107 1.36 10.61 1.76
C GLY A 107 1.14 9.29 2.49
N LEU A 108 0.45 8.39 1.80
CA LEU A 108 0.08 7.05 2.26
C LEU A 108 0.67 6.00 1.33
N PHE A 109 1.35 4.99 1.89
CA PHE A 109 1.62 3.71 1.23
C PHE A 109 0.75 2.64 1.87
N LEU A 110 -0.17 2.09 1.10
CA LEU A 110 -1.15 1.12 1.58
C LEU A 110 -1.03 -0.22 0.89
N SER A 111 -0.83 -1.25 1.70
CA SER A 111 -0.87 -2.67 1.31
C SER A 111 -1.88 -3.44 2.15
N SER A 112 -2.04 -4.74 1.90
CA SER A 112 -2.93 -5.59 2.69
C SER A 112 -2.56 -7.07 2.55
N GLY A 113 -2.78 -7.85 3.60
CA GLY A 113 -3.07 -9.28 3.45
C GLY A 113 -4.41 -9.46 2.74
N VAL A 114 -4.65 -10.63 2.17
CA VAL A 114 -5.88 -10.93 1.43
C VAL A 114 -6.88 -11.61 2.37
N VAL A 115 -8.06 -10.99 2.53
CA VAL A 115 -9.17 -11.54 3.34
C VAL A 115 -10.36 -11.87 2.44
N ARG A 116 -11.03 -12.98 2.71
CA ARG A 116 -12.16 -13.53 1.93
C ARG A 116 -11.77 -13.88 0.48
N ASN A 117 -11.51 -12.86 -0.35
CA ASN A 117 -11.06 -13.01 -1.74
C ASN A 117 -10.32 -11.73 -2.19
N PRO A 118 -9.62 -11.77 -3.35
CA PRO A 118 -8.88 -10.63 -3.88
C PRO A 118 -9.73 -9.38 -4.09
N ASP A 119 -10.91 -9.52 -4.68
CA ASP A 119 -11.79 -8.38 -5.01
C ASP A 119 -12.33 -7.69 -3.76
N TYR A 120 -12.80 -8.44 -2.77
CA TYR A 120 -13.23 -7.87 -1.49
C TYR A 120 -12.12 -7.05 -0.82
N THR A 121 -10.90 -7.55 -0.88
CA THR A 121 -9.75 -6.84 -0.29
C THR A 121 -9.39 -5.59 -1.10
N MET A 122 -9.35 -5.73 -2.43
CA MET A 122 -9.03 -4.61 -3.32
C MET A 122 -10.07 -3.49 -3.24
N GLU A 123 -11.36 -3.82 -3.18
CA GLU A 123 -12.44 -2.85 -2.98
C GLU A 123 -12.23 -1.98 -1.75
N ARG A 124 -11.79 -2.57 -0.64
CA ARG A 124 -11.51 -1.83 0.59
C ARG A 124 -10.31 -0.89 0.44
N LEU A 125 -9.25 -1.30 -0.26
CA LEU A 125 -8.12 -0.43 -0.56
C LEU A 125 -8.53 0.75 -1.45
N VAL A 126 -9.31 0.47 -2.50
CA VAL A 126 -9.89 1.49 -3.38
C VAL A 126 -10.74 2.47 -2.58
N ARG A 127 -11.59 1.96 -1.68
CA ARG A 127 -12.46 2.80 -0.85
C ARG A 127 -11.66 3.77 0.02
N VAL A 128 -10.56 3.35 0.63
CA VAL A 128 -9.67 4.24 1.39
C VAL A 128 -9.15 5.38 0.50
N ALA A 129 -8.61 5.07 -0.67
CA ALA A 129 -8.09 6.10 -1.58
C ALA A 129 -9.19 7.04 -2.09
N LYS A 130 -10.34 6.48 -2.45
CA LYS A 130 -11.52 7.25 -2.89
C LYS A 130 -12.01 8.20 -1.81
N ASP A 131 -12.23 7.73 -0.58
CA ASP A 131 -12.71 8.54 0.53
C ASP A 131 -11.71 9.65 0.88
N LEU A 132 -10.39 9.35 0.88
CA LEU A 132 -9.35 10.37 1.03
C LEU A 132 -9.46 11.46 -0.04
N ARG A 133 -9.60 11.11 -1.33
CA ARG A 133 -9.67 12.07 -2.44
C ARG A 133 -10.98 12.85 -2.49
N THR A 134 -12.12 12.16 -2.34
CA THR A 134 -13.44 12.75 -2.63
C THR A 134 -14.07 13.39 -1.40
N ILE A 135 -13.94 12.79 -0.22
CA ILE A 135 -14.54 13.28 1.02
C ILE A 135 -13.59 14.26 1.72
N HIS A 136 -12.34 13.84 1.92
CA HIS A 136 -11.36 14.61 2.68
C HIS A 136 -10.53 15.58 1.82
N ARG A 137 -10.67 15.54 0.50
CA ARG A 137 -9.91 16.36 -0.45
C ARG A 137 -8.39 16.27 -0.23
N PHE A 138 -7.95 15.08 0.18
CA PHE A 138 -6.55 14.81 0.44
C PHE A 138 -5.74 14.91 -0.85
N ASN A 139 -4.78 15.83 -0.89
CA ASN A 139 -3.91 16.06 -2.05
C ASN A 139 -2.49 15.50 -1.84
N GLY A 140 -2.24 14.75 -0.77
CA GLY A 140 -0.97 14.07 -0.54
C GLY A 140 -0.81 12.85 -1.45
N TYR A 141 0.39 12.31 -1.50
CA TYR A 141 0.73 11.16 -2.34
C TYR A 141 0.04 9.88 -1.85
N ILE A 142 -0.54 9.11 -2.77
CA ILE A 142 -1.15 7.80 -2.46
C ILE A 142 -0.50 6.73 -3.33
N HIS A 143 0.15 5.76 -2.69
CA HIS A 143 0.65 4.55 -3.30
C HIS A 143 -0.17 3.37 -2.81
N LEU A 144 -0.88 2.70 -3.70
CA LEU A 144 -1.61 1.47 -3.41
C LEU A 144 -0.87 0.26 -3.97
N LYS A 145 -0.79 -0.79 -3.18
CA LYS A 145 -0.34 -2.09 -3.63
C LYS A 145 -1.54 -2.90 -4.09
N SER A 146 -1.61 -3.19 -5.39
CA SER A 146 -2.68 -3.99 -5.98
C SER A 146 -2.65 -5.42 -5.48
N ILE A 147 -3.83 -5.99 -5.26
CA ILE A 147 -4.00 -7.37 -4.80
C ILE A 147 -3.88 -8.32 -5.99
N PRO A 148 -3.03 -9.37 -5.91
CA PRO A 148 -3.00 -10.42 -6.93
C PRO A 148 -4.36 -11.06 -7.12
N GLY A 149 -4.80 -11.21 -8.37
CA GLY A 149 -6.10 -11.77 -8.71
C GLY A 149 -7.29 -10.80 -8.61
N ALA A 150 -7.06 -9.52 -8.29
CA ALA A 150 -8.12 -8.51 -8.32
C ALA A 150 -8.63 -8.26 -9.74
N SER A 151 -9.92 -7.99 -9.87
CA SER A 151 -10.59 -7.70 -11.14
C SER A 151 -10.05 -6.43 -11.79
N ARG A 152 -10.18 -6.37 -13.13
CA ARG A 152 -9.76 -5.21 -13.93
C ARG A 152 -10.46 -3.93 -13.49
N GLU A 153 -11.74 -4.02 -13.20
CA GLU A 153 -12.59 -2.91 -12.78
C GLU A 153 -12.05 -2.24 -11.52
N LEU A 154 -11.70 -3.03 -10.51
CA LEU A 154 -11.17 -2.52 -9.25
C LEU A 154 -9.74 -1.97 -9.39
N VAL A 155 -8.89 -2.59 -10.21
CA VAL A 155 -7.56 -2.06 -10.51
C VAL A 155 -7.67 -0.74 -11.27
N ASN A 156 -8.59 -0.63 -12.21
CA ASN A 156 -8.85 0.61 -12.95
C ASN A 156 -9.41 1.70 -12.03
N GLU A 157 -10.35 1.38 -11.16
CA GLU A 157 -10.86 2.34 -10.17
C GLU A 157 -9.73 2.83 -9.24
N ALA A 158 -8.86 1.93 -8.77
CA ALA A 158 -7.70 2.29 -7.95
C ALA A 158 -6.80 3.32 -8.64
N GLY A 159 -6.57 3.15 -9.94
CA GLY A 159 -5.72 4.04 -10.73
C GLY A 159 -6.24 5.48 -10.85
N LEU A 160 -7.54 5.69 -10.67
CA LEU A 160 -8.14 7.03 -10.69
C LEU A 160 -7.86 7.81 -9.40
N TYR A 161 -7.61 7.13 -8.27
CA TYR A 161 -7.43 7.76 -6.96
C TYR A 161 -5.99 7.68 -6.43
N ALA A 162 -5.20 6.72 -6.90
CA ALA A 162 -3.81 6.55 -6.51
C ALA A 162 -2.86 7.29 -7.47
N ASP A 163 -1.77 7.85 -6.92
CA ASP A 163 -0.68 8.41 -7.75
C ASP A 163 0.19 7.28 -8.31
N ARG A 164 0.32 6.18 -7.56
CA ARG A 164 1.07 5.00 -7.98
C ARG A 164 0.34 3.72 -7.61
N LEU A 165 0.36 2.77 -8.54
CA LEU A 165 -0.01 1.39 -8.29
C LEU A 165 1.24 0.51 -8.39
N SER A 166 1.36 -0.47 -7.50
CA SER A 166 2.42 -1.48 -7.56
C SER A 166 1.85 -2.89 -7.44
N VAL A 167 2.59 -3.84 -8.00
CA VAL A 167 2.28 -5.26 -7.91
C VAL A 167 3.55 -6.01 -7.55
N ASN A 168 3.46 -6.94 -6.62
CA ASN A 168 4.56 -7.88 -6.40
C ASN A 168 4.52 -8.96 -7.47
N VAL A 169 5.62 -9.11 -8.19
CA VAL A 169 5.83 -10.24 -9.09
C VAL A 169 6.07 -11.53 -8.30
N GLU A 170 6.46 -11.37 -7.02
CA GLU A 170 6.73 -12.48 -6.09
C GLU A 170 7.96 -13.30 -6.56
N ILE A 171 7.71 -14.46 -7.14
CA ILE A 171 8.75 -15.38 -7.60
C ILE A 171 8.76 -15.42 -9.13
N PRO A 172 9.90 -15.16 -9.80
CA PRO A 172 9.97 -15.06 -11.27
C PRO A 172 9.62 -16.36 -12.03
N LYS A 173 9.92 -17.53 -11.44
CA LYS A 173 9.59 -18.83 -12.05
C LYS A 173 8.28 -19.39 -11.47
N GLU A 174 7.33 -19.73 -12.35
CA GLU A 174 6.04 -20.24 -11.93
C GLU A 174 6.13 -21.54 -11.12
N GLU A 175 7.06 -22.42 -11.47
CA GLU A 175 7.30 -23.67 -10.75
C GLU A 175 7.69 -23.38 -9.29
N ASN A 176 8.58 -22.42 -9.06
CA ASN A 176 8.99 -22.00 -7.73
C ASN A 176 7.85 -21.27 -6.99
N LEU A 177 7.04 -20.48 -7.71
CA LEU A 177 5.87 -19.83 -7.12
C LEU A 177 4.89 -20.89 -6.59
N LYS A 178 4.59 -21.92 -7.35
CA LYS A 178 3.70 -23.02 -6.93
C LYS A 178 4.22 -23.78 -5.72
N LEU A 179 5.53 -23.93 -5.59
CA LEU A 179 6.14 -24.58 -4.41
C LEU A 179 6.04 -23.71 -3.15
N LEU A 180 6.21 -22.39 -3.29
CA LEU A 180 6.30 -21.46 -2.17
C LEU A 180 4.96 -20.78 -1.84
N ALA A 181 4.04 -20.71 -2.78
CA ALA A 181 2.72 -20.10 -2.65
C ALA A 181 1.71 -20.84 -3.54
N PRO A 182 1.28 -22.07 -3.16
CA PRO A 182 0.47 -22.93 -4.01
C PRO A 182 -0.91 -22.36 -4.38
N GLU A 183 -1.41 -21.40 -3.60
CA GLU A 183 -2.68 -20.70 -3.87
C GLU A 183 -2.53 -19.54 -4.88
N LYS A 184 -1.33 -19.28 -5.40
CA LYS A 184 -1.05 -18.23 -6.39
C LYS A 184 -0.57 -18.83 -7.70
N ASP A 185 -0.82 -18.10 -8.79
CA ASP A 185 -0.30 -18.39 -10.11
C ASP A 185 0.23 -17.09 -10.77
N HIS A 186 1.04 -17.23 -11.80
CA HIS A 186 1.55 -16.08 -12.55
C HIS A 186 0.43 -15.27 -13.22
N LYS A 187 -0.66 -15.91 -13.60
CA LYS A 187 -1.80 -15.23 -14.21
C LYS A 187 -2.41 -14.21 -13.25
N SER A 188 -2.66 -14.59 -12.00
CA SER A 188 -3.21 -13.69 -10.98
C SER A 188 -2.25 -12.56 -10.59
N VAL A 189 -0.93 -12.82 -10.66
CA VAL A 189 0.10 -11.83 -10.35
C VAL A 189 0.30 -10.84 -11.50
N TYR A 190 0.40 -11.32 -12.74
CA TYR A 190 0.68 -10.45 -13.90
C TYR A 190 -0.55 -9.76 -14.48
N ALA A 191 -1.78 -10.26 -14.24
CA ALA A 191 -2.98 -9.62 -14.77
C ALA A 191 -3.14 -8.17 -14.26
N PRO A 192 -3.02 -7.87 -12.96
CA PRO A 192 -3.07 -6.48 -12.47
C PRO A 192 -2.00 -5.58 -13.09
N MET A 193 -0.78 -6.09 -13.31
CA MET A 193 0.28 -5.31 -14.00
C MET A 193 -0.14 -4.87 -15.40
N ARG A 194 -0.72 -5.79 -16.18
CA ARG A 194 -1.23 -5.48 -17.52
C ARG A 194 -2.35 -4.45 -17.48
N TYR A 195 -3.27 -4.57 -16.52
CA TYR A 195 -4.36 -3.60 -16.35
C TYR A 195 -3.82 -2.20 -16.01
N ILE A 196 -2.84 -2.11 -15.11
CA ILE A 196 -2.20 -0.84 -14.75
C ILE A 196 -1.49 -0.25 -15.98
N GLN A 197 -0.71 -1.04 -16.72
CA GLN A 197 -0.03 -0.59 -17.92
C GLN A 197 -1.00 -0.06 -18.98
N GLN A 198 -2.08 -0.78 -19.25
CA GLN A 198 -3.13 -0.35 -20.17
C GLN A 198 -3.78 0.95 -19.71
N GLY A 199 -4.18 1.05 -18.43
CA GLY A 199 -4.78 2.26 -17.90
C GLY A 199 -3.88 3.49 -18.00
N VAL A 200 -2.57 3.34 -17.77
CA VAL A 200 -1.60 4.43 -17.96
C VAL A 200 -1.52 4.86 -19.43
N LEU A 201 -1.47 3.91 -20.35
CA LEU A 201 -1.42 4.20 -21.81
C LEU A 201 -2.71 4.88 -22.28
N GLU A 202 -3.87 4.31 -21.94
CA GLU A 202 -5.19 4.85 -22.30
C GLU A 202 -5.36 6.27 -21.75
N SER A 203 -5.04 6.51 -20.47
CA SER A 203 -5.09 7.85 -19.87
C SER A 203 -4.14 8.83 -20.55
N SER A 204 -2.95 8.39 -20.93
CA SER A 204 -1.97 9.22 -21.65
C SER A 204 -2.51 9.65 -23.03
N GLU A 205 -3.09 8.72 -23.80
CA GLU A 205 -3.69 9.00 -25.09
C GLU A 205 -4.93 9.90 -24.99
N GLU A 206 -5.78 9.65 -24.01
CA GLU A 206 -6.98 10.45 -23.79
C GLU A 206 -6.64 11.89 -23.41
N ARG A 207 -5.60 12.10 -22.60
CA ARG A 207 -5.12 13.43 -22.22
C ARG A 207 -4.45 14.21 -23.33
N LYS A 208 -3.92 13.54 -24.37
CA LYS A 208 -3.49 14.23 -25.60
C LYS A 208 -4.67 14.86 -26.34
N LYS A 209 -5.85 14.20 -26.29
CA LYS A 209 -7.09 14.67 -26.95
C LYS A 209 -7.88 15.63 -26.05
N HIS A 210 -7.96 15.34 -24.77
CA HIS A 210 -8.78 16.04 -23.79
C HIS A 210 -7.95 16.42 -22.55
N ARG A 211 -7.54 17.69 -22.44
CA ARG A 211 -6.69 18.21 -21.37
C ARG A 211 -7.20 17.91 -19.95
N HIS A 212 -8.52 17.82 -19.79
CA HIS A 212 -9.17 17.58 -18.49
C HIS A 212 -9.50 16.11 -18.22
N ALA A 213 -9.11 15.17 -19.11
CA ALA A 213 -9.29 13.76 -18.84
C ALA A 213 -8.59 13.33 -17.54
N PRO A 214 -9.19 12.43 -16.75
CA PRO A 214 -8.62 11.96 -15.50
C PRO A 214 -7.20 11.41 -15.68
N ARG A 215 -6.35 11.63 -14.69
CA ARG A 215 -5.05 10.97 -14.63
C ARG A 215 -5.25 9.58 -14.05
N PHE A 216 -4.49 8.63 -14.54
CA PHE A 216 -4.44 7.26 -14.05
C PHE A 216 -3.03 6.96 -13.55
N ALA A 217 -2.87 6.71 -12.24
CA ALA A 217 -1.60 6.38 -11.60
C ALA A 217 -0.41 7.15 -12.19
N PRO A 218 -0.40 8.49 -12.12
CA PRO A 218 0.51 9.35 -12.89
C PRO A 218 1.99 9.10 -12.59
N ALA A 219 2.34 8.53 -11.44
CA ALA A 219 3.71 8.12 -11.11
C ALA A 219 4.10 6.73 -11.68
N GLY A 220 3.22 6.14 -12.50
CA GLY A 220 3.47 4.88 -13.21
C GLY A 220 3.37 3.62 -12.36
N PRO A 221 3.43 2.44 -13.00
CA PRO A 221 3.47 1.16 -12.32
C PRO A 221 4.87 0.86 -11.79
N VAL A 222 4.91 0.13 -10.66
CA VAL A 222 6.14 -0.47 -10.14
C VAL A 222 5.87 -1.94 -9.82
N SER A 223 6.83 -2.80 -10.14
CA SER A 223 6.81 -4.20 -9.75
C SER A 223 7.97 -4.51 -8.81
N TYR A 224 7.72 -5.41 -7.87
CA TYR A 224 8.72 -5.88 -6.94
C TYR A 224 8.81 -7.41 -6.99
N THR A 225 10.04 -7.94 -6.90
CA THR A 225 10.34 -9.36 -6.75
C THR A 225 10.89 -9.63 -5.35
N HIS A 226 10.66 -10.81 -4.84
CA HIS A 226 11.31 -11.35 -3.65
C HIS A 226 12.50 -12.22 -4.03
#